data_2e7b62ba74eb34451396f9b20b9e6d9c
#
_entry.id   2e7b62ba74eb34451396f9b20b9e6d9c
#
_cell.length_a   1.000
_cell.length_b   1.000
_cell.length_c   1.000
_cell.angle_alpha   90.00
_cell.angle_beta   90.00
_cell.angle_gamma   90.00
#
_symmetry.space_group_name_H-M   'P 1'
#
loop_
_entity.id
_entity.type
_entity.pdbx_description
1 polymer ?
#
loop_
_entity_poly.entity_id
_entity_poly.type
_entity_poly.pdbx_seq_one_letter_code
_entity_poly.pdbx_strand_id
1 'polypeptide(L)'
;MKFVGDYHTHTVASDGHSTLQENVAEAVKKGLEELVISDHGFQTVLEGMTAKSFEKQAEFCARQKDIRVLHGLESNIILPDGTIDTPDEYIRRLDVLSVGFHRYLKPKYMFTRFVFVNGFGLKSAKKKLADVNTQAYVRALEKYPIDIVVHLNHMAPVNARPIFEKARETGAYVELNAKHLQDFLPHVKDAIESGVNFIVGSDAHKKKDVGALDSIGKFIEENNIPKERVFGIDGNPPTFKDKKNWGIQND
;
A
#
# COMPACT_ATOMS: atom_id res chain seq x y z
N MET A 1 15.69 -1.79 17.24
CA MET A 1 14.42 -2.12 16.52
C MET A 1 14.73 -3.25 15.55
N LYS A 2 14.01 -4.38 15.64
CA LYS A 2 14.12 -5.51 14.72
C LYS A 2 12.92 -5.46 13.77
N PHE A 3 13.15 -5.43 12.46
CA PHE A 3 12.08 -5.59 11.48
C PHE A 3 11.79 -7.08 11.30
N VAL A 4 10.51 -7.46 11.35
CA VAL A 4 10.05 -8.85 11.21
C VAL A 4 9.34 -9.10 9.89
N GLY A 5 8.91 -8.04 9.20
CA GLY A 5 8.26 -8.14 7.90
C GLY A 5 8.53 -6.94 7.00
N ASP A 6 8.31 -7.14 5.71
CA ASP A 6 8.28 -6.11 4.68
C ASP A 6 6.96 -6.23 3.92
N TYR A 7 6.12 -5.21 4.05
CA TYR A 7 4.71 -5.30 3.63
C TYR A 7 4.42 -4.57 2.32
N HIS A 8 5.49 -4.19 1.58
CA HIS A 8 5.35 -3.56 0.27
C HIS A 8 6.55 -3.89 -0.63
N THR A 9 6.36 -4.83 -1.57
CA THR A 9 7.40 -5.23 -2.54
C THR A 9 6.81 -5.56 -3.90
N HIS A 10 7.55 -5.25 -4.96
CA HIS A 10 7.18 -5.46 -6.35
C HIS A 10 8.05 -6.53 -7.01
N THR A 11 7.51 -7.13 -8.07
CA THR A 11 8.19 -8.16 -8.88
C THR A 11 8.11 -7.83 -10.38
N VAL A 12 8.72 -8.68 -11.19
CA VAL A 12 8.60 -8.61 -12.67
C VAL A 12 7.16 -8.87 -13.17
N ALA A 13 6.20 -9.11 -12.30
CA ALA A 13 4.78 -9.16 -12.64
C ALA A 13 4.17 -7.75 -12.78
N SER A 14 4.83 -6.73 -12.22
CA SER A 14 4.55 -5.31 -12.44
C SER A 14 5.83 -4.57 -12.89
N ASP A 15 6.27 -3.57 -12.19
CA ASP A 15 7.43 -2.73 -12.50
C ASP A 15 8.71 -3.08 -11.72
N GLY A 16 8.66 -4.13 -10.93
CA GLY A 16 9.84 -4.66 -10.23
C GLY A 16 10.83 -5.34 -11.19
N HIS A 17 12.09 -5.37 -10.79
CA HIS A 17 13.19 -5.99 -11.56
C HIS A 17 13.60 -7.36 -11.02
N SER A 18 12.89 -7.89 -10.04
CA SER A 18 13.18 -9.15 -9.38
C SER A 18 12.02 -10.12 -9.47
N THR A 19 12.33 -11.40 -9.52
CA THR A 19 11.32 -12.47 -9.50
C THR A 19 10.77 -12.67 -8.08
N LEU A 20 9.63 -13.37 -7.98
CA LEU A 20 9.06 -13.82 -6.72
C LEU A 20 10.09 -14.56 -5.85
N GLN A 21 10.83 -15.49 -6.48
CA GLN A 21 11.86 -16.30 -5.81
C GLN A 21 13.01 -15.45 -5.27
N GLU A 22 13.46 -14.46 -6.03
CA GLU A 22 14.55 -13.58 -5.61
C GLU A 22 14.15 -12.69 -4.43
N ASN A 23 12.91 -12.18 -4.43
CA ASN A 23 12.42 -11.37 -3.30
C ASN A 23 12.31 -12.21 -2.02
N VAL A 24 11.74 -13.42 -2.11
CA VAL A 24 11.65 -14.34 -0.96
C VAL A 24 13.03 -14.74 -0.45
N ALA A 25 13.95 -15.09 -1.34
CA ALA A 25 15.32 -15.46 -0.93
C ALA A 25 16.04 -14.32 -0.21
N GLU A 26 15.86 -13.07 -0.65
CA GLU A 26 16.48 -11.92 0.03
C GLU A 26 15.80 -11.64 1.38
N ALA A 27 14.45 -11.78 1.47
CA ALA A 27 13.73 -11.65 2.74
C ALA A 27 14.23 -12.68 3.77
N VAL A 28 14.35 -13.95 3.39
CA VAL A 28 14.93 -15.02 4.24
C VAL A 28 16.35 -14.68 4.68
N LYS A 29 17.19 -14.27 3.75
CA LYS A 29 18.59 -13.88 4.01
C LYS A 29 18.69 -12.74 5.02
N LYS A 30 17.74 -11.78 4.99
CA LYS A 30 17.66 -10.66 5.95
C LYS A 30 16.99 -11.03 7.27
N GLY A 31 16.50 -12.26 7.42
CA GLY A 31 15.87 -12.76 8.64
C GLY A 31 14.45 -12.21 8.86
N LEU A 32 13.76 -11.83 7.77
CA LEU A 32 12.35 -11.49 7.85
C LEU A 32 11.50 -12.76 8.07
N GLU A 33 10.42 -12.61 8.78
CA GLU A 33 9.44 -13.67 9.08
C GLU A 33 8.22 -13.60 8.16
N GLU A 34 7.93 -12.38 7.64
CA GLU A 34 6.81 -12.12 6.72
C GLU A 34 7.25 -11.25 5.53
N LEU A 35 6.63 -11.50 4.37
CA LEU A 35 6.80 -10.71 3.14
C LEU A 35 5.47 -10.57 2.42
N VAL A 36 5.09 -9.35 2.05
CA VAL A 36 3.97 -9.09 1.12
C VAL A 36 4.53 -8.86 -0.28
N ILE A 37 4.04 -9.63 -1.24
CA ILE A 37 4.20 -9.33 -2.67
C ILE A 37 2.98 -8.50 -3.09
N SER A 38 3.18 -7.23 -3.44
CA SER A 38 2.12 -6.24 -3.67
C SER A 38 2.24 -5.57 -5.04
N ASP A 39 2.41 -6.36 -6.09
CA ASP A 39 2.48 -5.87 -7.47
C ASP A 39 1.28 -4.96 -7.81
N HIS A 40 1.46 -4.02 -8.76
CA HIS A 40 0.45 -3.04 -9.15
C HIS A 40 -0.85 -3.65 -9.66
N GLY A 41 -1.97 -2.94 -9.43
CA GLY A 41 -3.31 -3.32 -9.84
C GLY A 41 -3.52 -3.40 -11.37
N PHE A 42 -4.72 -3.77 -11.76
CA PHE A 42 -5.05 -4.18 -13.14
C PHE A 42 -5.09 -3.05 -14.18
N GLN A 43 -5.14 -1.78 -13.78
CA GLN A 43 -5.27 -0.65 -14.71
C GLN A 43 -3.98 0.15 -14.89
N THR A 44 -2.86 -0.28 -14.32
CA THR A 44 -1.55 0.30 -14.59
C THR A 44 -1.14 -0.01 -16.03
N VAL A 45 -0.59 0.99 -16.74
CA VAL A 45 -0.16 0.84 -18.14
C VAL A 45 1.14 0.05 -18.20
N LEU A 46 1.20 -0.96 -19.08
CA LEU A 46 2.34 -1.85 -19.35
C LEU A 46 2.77 -2.74 -18.17
N GLU A 47 2.52 -2.34 -16.93
CA GLU A 47 3.05 -2.93 -15.70
C GLU A 47 1.94 -3.39 -14.75
N GLY A 48 0.69 -3.43 -15.21
CA GLY A 48 -0.46 -3.85 -14.42
C GLY A 48 -0.65 -5.35 -14.35
N MET A 49 -1.19 -5.81 -13.23
CA MET A 49 -1.56 -7.21 -13.01
C MET A 49 -2.43 -7.74 -14.15
N THR A 50 -2.21 -9.00 -14.52
CA THR A 50 -3.05 -9.79 -15.40
C THR A 50 -3.64 -10.97 -14.65
N ALA A 51 -4.75 -11.55 -15.13
CA ALA A 51 -5.31 -12.76 -14.51
C ALA A 51 -4.25 -13.87 -14.37
N LYS A 52 -3.41 -14.06 -15.41
CA LYS A 52 -2.35 -15.09 -15.40
C LYS A 52 -1.25 -14.83 -14.37
N SER A 53 -0.81 -13.57 -14.25
CA SER A 53 0.22 -13.21 -13.24
C SER A 53 -0.35 -13.29 -11.83
N PHE A 54 -1.60 -12.92 -11.64
CA PHE A 54 -2.31 -13.05 -10.37
C PHE A 54 -2.34 -14.50 -9.88
N GLU A 55 -2.78 -15.43 -10.74
CA GLU A 55 -2.82 -16.87 -10.40
C GLU A 55 -1.43 -17.40 -10.04
N LYS A 56 -0.43 -17.06 -10.86
CA LYS A 56 0.95 -17.48 -10.62
C LYS A 56 1.49 -16.96 -9.28
N GLN A 57 1.18 -15.72 -8.93
CA GLN A 57 1.59 -15.11 -7.67
C GLN A 57 0.88 -15.77 -6.49
N ALA A 58 -0.44 -15.98 -6.58
CA ALA A 58 -1.23 -16.65 -5.54
C ALA A 58 -0.70 -18.05 -5.25
N GLU A 59 -0.50 -18.87 -6.30
CA GLU A 59 0.07 -20.21 -6.17
C GLU A 59 1.47 -20.21 -5.56
N PHE A 60 2.29 -19.25 -5.97
CA PHE A 60 3.66 -19.14 -5.45
C PHE A 60 3.64 -18.81 -3.95
N CYS A 61 2.90 -17.79 -3.54
CA CYS A 61 2.81 -17.37 -2.13
C CYS A 61 2.31 -18.52 -1.24
N ALA A 62 1.27 -19.24 -1.67
CA ALA A 62 0.70 -20.35 -0.91
C ALA A 62 1.67 -21.55 -0.69
N ARG A 63 2.70 -21.68 -1.51
CA ARG A 63 3.68 -22.80 -1.43
C ARG A 63 4.90 -22.48 -0.57
N GLN A 64 5.09 -21.23 -0.14
CA GLN A 64 6.26 -20.85 0.66
C GLN A 64 6.16 -21.42 2.07
N LYS A 65 7.31 -21.88 2.62
CA LYS A 65 7.39 -22.51 3.94
C LYS A 65 8.47 -21.91 4.82
N ASP A 66 9.48 -21.27 4.22
CA ASP A 66 10.63 -20.72 4.94
C ASP A 66 10.28 -19.42 5.68
N ILE A 67 9.39 -18.64 5.09
CA ILE A 67 8.76 -17.45 5.67
C ILE A 67 7.29 -17.38 5.27
N ARG A 68 6.51 -16.58 5.97
CA ARG A 68 5.12 -16.30 5.58
C ARG A 68 5.09 -15.31 4.43
N VAL A 69 4.77 -15.77 3.22
CA VAL A 69 4.61 -14.91 2.04
C VAL A 69 3.13 -14.67 1.78
N LEU A 70 2.74 -13.41 1.81
CA LEU A 70 1.37 -12.96 1.66
C LEU A 70 1.12 -12.46 0.22
N HIS A 71 0.03 -12.95 -0.37
CA HIS A 71 -0.42 -12.52 -1.69
C HIS A 71 -1.16 -11.19 -1.57
N GLY A 72 -0.53 -10.12 -2.01
CA GLY A 72 -1.09 -8.77 -1.98
C GLY A 72 -1.23 -8.15 -3.37
N LEU A 73 -1.93 -7.03 -3.43
CA LEU A 73 -1.94 -6.10 -4.57
C LEU A 73 -1.92 -4.66 -4.08
N GLU A 74 -1.16 -3.84 -4.80
CA GLU A 74 -1.22 -2.39 -4.68
C GLU A 74 -2.20 -1.82 -5.71
N SER A 75 -3.44 -1.63 -5.27
CA SER A 75 -4.52 -1.10 -6.11
C SER A 75 -4.44 0.42 -6.27
N ASN A 76 -4.82 0.90 -7.44
CA ASN A 76 -4.99 2.33 -7.68
C ASN A 76 -6.41 2.78 -7.31
N ILE A 77 -6.53 3.93 -6.64
CA ILE A 77 -7.79 4.68 -6.65
C ILE A 77 -7.92 5.32 -8.03
N ILE A 78 -8.91 4.95 -8.82
CA ILE A 78 -9.06 5.36 -10.23
C ILE A 78 -10.14 6.40 -10.48
N LEU A 79 -11.07 6.59 -9.55
CA LEU A 79 -12.16 7.56 -9.66
C LEU A 79 -12.33 8.37 -8.36
N PRO A 80 -12.92 9.59 -8.42
CA PRO A 80 -13.18 10.44 -7.25
C PRO A 80 -14.15 9.84 -6.23
N ASP A 81 -14.94 8.86 -6.64
CA ASP A 81 -15.87 8.15 -5.77
C ASP A 81 -15.23 7.04 -4.94
N GLY A 82 -13.88 6.94 -5.00
CA GLY A 82 -13.08 5.95 -4.30
C GLY A 82 -12.97 4.59 -5.02
N THR A 83 -13.50 4.46 -6.24
CA THR A 83 -13.37 3.21 -7.01
C THR A 83 -11.90 2.86 -7.24
N ILE A 84 -11.52 1.61 -6.95
CA ILE A 84 -10.18 1.06 -7.15
C ILE A 84 -10.11 0.19 -8.42
N ASP A 85 -8.91 -0.15 -8.85
CA ASP A 85 -8.68 -0.88 -10.11
C ASP A 85 -8.62 -2.41 -9.97
N THR A 86 -8.80 -2.94 -8.76
CA THR A 86 -8.85 -4.38 -8.52
C THR A 86 -10.31 -4.83 -8.50
N PRO A 87 -10.73 -5.76 -9.40
CA PRO A 87 -12.08 -6.32 -9.38
C PRO A 87 -12.38 -7.14 -8.12
N ASP A 88 -13.63 -7.15 -7.70
CA ASP A 88 -14.10 -7.78 -6.46
C ASP A 88 -13.73 -9.27 -6.35
N GLU A 89 -13.77 -9.99 -7.47
CA GLU A 89 -13.42 -11.41 -7.56
C GLU A 89 -11.96 -11.69 -7.17
N TYR A 90 -11.04 -10.74 -7.46
CA TYR A 90 -9.64 -10.83 -7.07
C TYR A 90 -9.43 -10.36 -5.63
N ILE A 91 -10.15 -9.30 -5.19
CA ILE A 91 -10.08 -8.82 -3.80
C ILE A 91 -10.34 -9.95 -2.80
N ARG A 92 -11.36 -10.78 -3.05
CA ARG A 92 -11.73 -11.91 -2.18
C ARG A 92 -10.64 -12.98 -2.03
N ARG A 93 -9.62 -12.95 -2.87
CA ARG A 93 -8.54 -13.94 -2.93
C ARG A 93 -7.19 -13.39 -2.45
N LEU A 94 -7.15 -12.13 -2.03
CA LEU A 94 -5.96 -11.50 -1.49
C LEU A 94 -5.83 -11.72 0.01
N ASP A 95 -4.60 -11.90 0.46
CA ASP A 95 -4.25 -11.77 1.87
C ASP A 95 -4.16 -10.30 2.26
N VAL A 96 -3.59 -9.43 1.40
CA VAL A 96 -3.38 -8.01 1.66
C VAL A 96 -3.86 -7.16 0.48
N LEU A 97 -4.71 -6.17 0.76
CA LEU A 97 -5.14 -5.15 -0.19
C LEU A 97 -4.57 -3.80 0.22
N SER A 98 -3.61 -3.31 -0.57
CA SER A 98 -3.05 -1.98 -0.42
C SER A 98 -3.66 -1.01 -1.42
N VAL A 99 -3.71 0.29 -1.08
CA VAL A 99 -4.27 1.31 -1.97
C VAL A 99 -3.43 2.58 -1.97
N GLY A 100 -3.20 3.10 -3.17
CA GLY A 100 -2.49 4.34 -3.39
C GLY A 100 -2.93 5.07 -4.65
N PHE A 101 -2.22 6.15 -4.94
CA PHE A 101 -2.35 6.86 -6.22
C PHE A 101 -1.07 6.67 -7.04
N HIS A 102 -1.22 6.28 -8.34
CA HIS A 102 -0.10 6.15 -9.29
C HIS A 102 -0.35 6.94 -10.57
N ARG A 103 0.73 7.28 -11.28
CA ARG A 103 0.66 8.16 -12.47
C ARG A 103 0.22 7.46 -13.73
N TYR A 104 0.63 6.21 -13.93
CA TYR A 104 0.53 5.53 -15.21
C TYR A 104 -0.66 4.57 -15.23
N LEU A 105 -1.85 5.12 -15.51
CA LEU A 105 -3.08 4.34 -15.69
C LEU A 105 -3.45 4.21 -17.17
N LYS A 106 -4.22 3.18 -17.52
CA LYS A 106 -4.75 2.97 -18.88
C LYS A 106 -5.49 4.22 -19.38
N PRO A 107 -5.50 4.48 -20.72
CA PRO A 107 -5.95 5.76 -21.30
C PRO A 107 -7.31 6.26 -20.82
N LYS A 108 -8.27 5.34 -20.60
CA LYS A 108 -9.62 5.72 -20.13
C LYS A 108 -9.63 6.38 -18.73
N TYR A 109 -8.57 6.18 -17.93
CA TYR A 109 -8.42 6.77 -16.59
C TYR A 109 -7.36 7.87 -16.55
N MET A 110 -6.56 8.03 -17.62
CA MET A 110 -5.47 9.02 -17.68
C MET A 110 -5.96 10.45 -17.47
N PHE A 111 -7.10 10.82 -18.08
CA PHE A 111 -7.63 12.17 -17.93
C PHE A 111 -8.03 12.45 -16.48
N THR A 112 -8.76 11.52 -15.86
CA THR A 112 -9.12 11.60 -14.44
C THR A 112 -7.87 11.74 -13.59
N ARG A 113 -6.85 10.96 -13.90
CA ARG A 113 -5.58 10.95 -13.21
C ARG A 113 -4.78 12.24 -13.39
N PHE A 114 -4.71 12.78 -14.60
CA PHE A 114 -4.06 14.05 -14.89
C PHE A 114 -4.65 15.19 -14.05
N VAL A 115 -5.97 15.21 -13.90
CA VAL A 115 -6.69 16.18 -13.07
C VAL A 115 -6.33 15.99 -11.60
N PHE A 116 -6.27 14.77 -11.09
CA PHE A 116 -5.93 14.47 -9.68
C PHE A 116 -4.49 14.83 -9.30
N VAL A 117 -3.52 14.57 -10.18
CA VAL A 117 -2.10 14.69 -9.84
C VAL A 117 -1.52 16.06 -10.15
N ASN A 118 -1.90 16.68 -11.27
CA ASN A 118 -1.17 17.83 -11.80
C ASN A 118 -1.85 19.18 -11.56
N GLY A 119 -3.18 19.24 -11.34
CA GLY A 119 -3.92 20.45 -10.99
C GLY A 119 -3.52 21.73 -11.78
N PHE A 120 -3.03 21.60 -13.00
CA PHE A 120 -2.53 22.67 -13.87
C PHE A 120 -1.54 23.66 -13.20
N GLY A 121 -0.86 23.25 -12.11
CA GLY A 121 0.16 24.05 -11.44
C GLY A 121 -0.32 25.28 -10.64
N LEU A 122 -1.61 25.58 -10.63
CA LEU A 122 -2.17 26.71 -9.88
C LEU A 122 -2.33 26.36 -8.38
N LYS A 123 -1.91 27.26 -7.47
CA LYS A 123 -2.02 27.03 -6.01
C LYS A 123 -3.45 26.76 -5.54
N SER A 124 -4.44 27.46 -6.10
CA SER A 124 -5.87 27.25 -5.81
C SER A 124 -6.37 25.88 -6.29
N ALA A 125 -5.88 25.43 -7.44
CA ALA A 125 -6.18 24.10 -7.98
C ALA A 125 -5.58 22.98 -7.09
N LYS A 126 -4.37 23.18 -6.55
CA LYS A 126 -3.75 22.21 -5.64
C LYS A 126 -4.57 21.96 -4.37
N LYS A 127 -5.13 23.02 -3.75
CA LYS A 127 -5.99 22.85 -2.56
C LYS A 127 -7.26 22.08 -2.89
N LYS A 128 -7.96 22.47 -3.97
CA LYS A 128 -9.18 21.76 -4.41
C LYS A 128 -8.88 20.31 -4.77
N LEU A 129 -7.71 20.07 -5.34
CA LEU A 129 -7.25 18.73 -5.69
C LEU A 129 -6.98 17.89 -4.44
N ALA A 130 -6.34 18.44 -3.41
CA ALA A 130 -6.15 17.77 -2.14
C ALA A 130 -7.48 17.33 -1.51
N ASP A 131 -8.50 18.19 -1.54
CA ASP A 131 -9.83 17.85 -1.03
C ASP A 131 -10.45 16.67 -1.80
N VAL A 132 -10.37 16.69 -3.15
CA VAL A 132 -10.90 15.60 -4.00
C VAL A 132 -10.17 14.28 -3.74
N ASN A 133 -8.83 14.33 -3.68
CA ASN A 133 -8.02 13.14 -3.41
C ASN A 133 -8.30 12.57 -2.02
N THR A 134 -8.43 13.43 -1.01
CA THR A 134 -8.78 13.03 0.35
C THR A 134 -10.12 12.29 0.38
N GLN A 135 -11.15 12.86 -0.26
CA GLN A 135 -12.46 12.22 -0.34
C GLN A 135 -12.43 10.89 -1.09
N ALA A 136 -11.59 10.78 -2.12
CA ALA A 136 -11.43 9.51 -2.85
C ALA A 136 -10.81 8.41 -1.95
N TYR A 137 -9.80 8.74 -1.13
CA TYR A 137 -9.26 7.80 -0.13
C TYR A 137 -10.30 7.41 0.92
N VAL A 138 -11.01 8.38 1.50
CA VAL A 138 -12.02 8.13 2.53
C VAL A 138 -13.11 7.19 1.98
N ARG A 139 -13.61 7.45 0.77
CA ARG A 139 -14.62 6.60 0.12
C ARG A 139 -14.07 5.21 -0.24
N ALA A 140 -12.81 5.12 -0.66
CA ALA A 140 -12.20 3.82 -0.92
C ALA A 140 -12.11 2.97 0.36
N LEU A 141 -11.68 3.57 1.47
CA LEU A 141 -11.63 2.92 2.79
C LEU A 141 -13.01 2.50 3.30
N GLU A 142 -14.07 3.21 2.93
CA GLU A 142 -15.46 2.85 3.26
C GLU A 142 -16.00 1.70 2.40
N LYS A 143 -15.61 1.68 1.11
CA LYS A 143 -16.15 0.73 0.13
C LYS A 143 -15.43 -0.63 0.15
N TYR A 144 -14.14 -0.65 0.42
CA TYR A 144 -13.29 -1.84 0.21
C TYR A 144 -12.61 -2.29 1.49
N PRO A 145 -12.28 -3.58 1.63
CA PRO A 145 -11.57 -4.12 2.78
C PRO A 145 -10.07 -3.82 2.70
N ILE A 146 -9.72 -2.55 2.57
CA ILE A 146 -8.34 -2.08 2.44
C ILE A 146 -7.59 -2.32 3.74
N ASP A 147 -6.40 -2.92 3.64
CA ASP A 147 -5.51 -3.17 4.76
C ASP A 147 -4.46 -2.07 4.92
N ILE A 148 -3.93 -1.53 3.82
CA ILE A 148 -2.81 -0.59 3.85
C ILE A 148 -3.08 0.60 2.93
N VAL A 149 -2.91 1.81 3.47
CA VAL A 149 -2.79 3.05 2.68
C VAL A 149 -1.31 3.29 2.45
N VAL A 150 -0.85 3.14 1.19
CA VAL A 150 0.57 3.20 0.85
C VAL A 150 1.03 4.60 0.47
N HIS A 151 2.31 4.90 0.72
CA HIS A 151 3.06 6.13 0.37
C HIS A 151 2.18 7.40 0.24
N LEU A 152 1.40 7.69 1.29
CA LEU A 152 0.46 8.80 1.31
C LEU A 152 1.14 10.13 0.95
N ASN A 153 0.47 10.96 0.14
CA ASN A 153 0.95 12.26 -0.34
C ASN A 153 2.11 12.21 -1.36
N HIS A 154 2.65 11.03 -1.71
CA HIS A 154 3.75 10.93 -2.67
C HIS A 154 3.33 11.34 -4.09
N MET A 155 2.28 10.74 -4.64
CA MET A 155 1.86 10.98 -6.04
C MET A 155 0.75 12.03 -6.17
N ALA A 156 0.00 12.29 -5.11
CA ALA A 156 -1.16 13.17 -5.13
C ALA A 156 -1.28 13.93 -3.81
N PRO A 157 -1.46 15.26 -3.84
CA PRO A 157 -1.64 16.03 -2.61
C PRO A 157 -2.93 15.63 -1.91
N VAL A 158 -2.89 15.54 -0.58
CA VAL A 158 -4.03 15.21 0.27
C VAL A 158 -4.07 16.07 1.53
N ASN A 159 -5.25 16.17 2.15
CA ASN A 159 -5.40 16.54 3.54
C ASN A 159 -5.39 15.22 4.35
N ALA A 160 -4.28 14.91 4.99
CA ALA A 160 -4.04 13.56 5.51
C ALA A 160 -4.94 13.18 6.72
N ARG A 161 -5.30 14.14 7.56
CA ARG A 161 -6.05 13.89 8.81
C ARG A 161 -7.34 13.08 8.63
N PRO A 162 -8.26 13.42 7.71
CA PRO A 162 -9.47 12.62 7.49
C PRO A 162 -9.17 11.18 7.01
N ILE A 163 -8.07 10.99 6.27
CA ILE A 163 -7.64 9.66 5.80
C ILE A 163 -7.17 8.82 6.99
N PHE A 164 -6.37 9.40 7.90
CA PHE A 164 -5.91 8.71 9.10
C PHE A 164 -7.07 8.31 10.03
N GLU A 165 -8.02 9.22 10.24
CA GLU A 165 -9.21 8.96 11.03
C GLU A 165 -10.04 7.83 10.45
N LYS A 166 -10.25 7.82 9.11
CA LYS A 166 -10.96 6.75 8.43
C LYS A 166 -10.17 5.44 8.42
N ALA A 167 -8.86 5.46 8.21
CA ALA A 167 -8.01 4.27 8.29
C ALA A 167 -8.09 3.62 9.68
N ARG A 168 -8.02 4.44 10.75
CA ARG A 168 -8.23 3.94 12.12
C ARG A 168 -9.61 3.33 12.32
N GLU A 169 -10.67 3.99 11.85
CA GLU A 169 -12.06 3.52 11.96
C GLU A 169 -12.25 2.16 11.27
N THR A 170 -11.67 2.00 10.09
CA THR A 170 -11.78 0.77 9.29
C THR A 170 -10.74 -0.28 9.65
N GLY A 171 -9.78 0.03 10.53
CA GLY A 171 -8.68 -0.87 10.91
C GLY A 171 -7.61 -1.02 9.83
N ALA A 172 -7.51 -0.07 8.89
CA ALA A 172 -6.43 -0.04 7.92
C ALA A 172 -5.17 0.59 8.53
N TYR A 173 -4.01 0.09 8.09
CA TYR A 173 -2.71 0.65 8.44
C TYR A 173 -2.35 1.79 7.49
N VAL A 174 -1.52 2.73 7.98
CA VAL A 174 -0.85 3.73 7.13
C VAL A 174 0.61 3.34 7.02
N GLU A 175 1.10 3.29 5.80
CA GLU A 175 2.46 2.86 5.52
C GLU A 175 3.49 3.93 5.93
N LEU A 176 4.53 3.47 6.62
CA LEU A 176 5.83 4.13 6.67
C LEU A 176 6.67 3.55 5.53
N ASN A 177 6.72 4.25 4.40
CA ASN A 177 7.39 3.80 3.19
C ASN A 177 8.85 4.25 3.19
N ALA A 178 9.80 3.30 3.10
CA ALA A 178 11.23 3.60 3.21
C ALA A 178 11.74 4.61 2.17
N LYS A 179 11.12 4.66 0.98
CA LYS A 179 11.49 5.58 -0.10
C LYS A 179 10.82 6.96 0.02
N HIS A 180 9.66 7.04 0.69
CA HIS A 180 8.76 8.20 0.64
C HIS A 180 8.51 8.85 2.01
N LEU A 181 9.40 8.65 2.98
CA LEU A 181 9.28 9.22 4.34
C LEU A 181 9.22 10.75 4.33
N GLN A 182 9.89 11.40 3.38
CA GLN A 182 9.87 12.88 3.26
C GLN A 182 8.51 13.42 2.81
N ASP A 183 7.77 12.67 2.00
CA ASP A 183 6.41 13.04 1.59
C ASP A 183 5.42 12.86 2.75
N PHE A 184 5.71 11.94 3.67
CA PHE A 184 4.92 11.67 4.87
C PHE A 184 5.25 12.62 6.04
N LEU A 185 6.48 13.13 6.13
CA LEU A 185 6.97 13.94 7.25
C LEU A 185 6.04 15.10 7.66
N PRO A 186 5.42 15.87 6.74
CA PRO A 186 4.50 16.95 7.11
C PRO A 186 3.25 16.48 7.85
N HIS A 187 2.93 15.20 7.79
CA HIS A 187 1.69 14.60 8.28
C HIS A 187 1.86 13.76 9.55
N VAL A 188 3.11 13.57 10.02
CA VAL A 188 3.43 12.72 11.18
C VAL A 188 2.65 13.11 12.43
N LYS A 189 2.58 14.41 12.73
CA LYS A 189 1.84 14.92 13.89
C LYS A 189 0.36 14.54 13.82
N ASP A 190 -0.28 14.80 12.68
CA ASP A 190 -1.69 14.45 12.48
C ASP A 190 -1.93 12.93 12.56
N ALA A 191 -0.99 12.12 12.05
CA ALA A 191 -1.06 10.67 12.12
C ALA A 191 -0.96 10.16 13.58
N ILE A 192 -0.03 10.71 14.36
CA ILE A 192 0.11 10.37 15.79
C ILE A 192 -1.16 10.77 16.55
N GLU A 193 -1.66 11.99 16.36
CA GLU A 193 -2.85 12.51 17.05
C GLU A 193 -4.13 11.78 16.66
N SER A 194 -4.24 11.28 15.40
CA SER A 194 -5.40 10.52 14.95
C SER A 194 -5.53 9.14 15.62
N GLY A 195 -4.44 8.61 16.15
CA GLY A 195 -4.40 7.26 16.73
C GLY A 195 -4.36 6.13 15.69
N VAL A 196 -4.03 6.41 14.42
CA VAL A 196 -3.90 5.39 13.37
C VAL A 196 -2.71 4.47 13.62
N ASN A 197 -2.80 3.22 13.22
CA ASN A 197 -1.71 2.27 13.25
C ASN A 197 -0.86 2.36 11.98
N PHE A 198 0.43 2.09 12.12
CA PHE A 198 1.40 2.14 11.03
C PHE A 198 1.87 0.74 10.66
N ILE A 199 2.32 0.58 9.43
CA ILE A 199 2.97 -0.63 8.93
C ILE A 199 4.21 -0.23 8.13
N VAL A 200 5.23 -1.09 8.10
CA VAL A 200 6.49 -0.80 7.42
C VAL A 200 6.50 -1.38 6.01
N GLY A 201 7.03 -0.66 5.04
CA GLY A 201 7.18 -1.12 3.66
C GLY A 201 8.44 -0.57 3.01
N SER A 202 9.20 -1.44 2.33
CA SER A 202 10.40 -1.00 1.59
C SER A 202 10.06 -0.41 0.23
N ASP A 203 8.90 -0.79 -0.33
CA ASP A 203 8.53 -0.48 -1.71
C ASP A 203 9.60 -0.98 -2.70
N ALA A 204 10.11 -2.17 -2.43
CA ALA A 204 11.25 -2.73 -3.15
C ALA A 204 10.89 -3.09 -4.58
N HIS A 205 11.59 -2.49 -5.55
CA HIS A 205 11.54 -2.83 -6.97
C HIS A 205 12.74 -3.69 -7.41
N LYS A 206 13.73 -3.85 -6.54
CA LYS A 206 14.91 -4.70 -6.76
C LYS A 206 15.13 -5.56 -5.53
N LYS A 207 15.56 -6.82 -5.71
CA LYS A 207 15.77 -7.77 -4.61
C LYS A 207 16.63 -7.19 -3.47
N LYS A 208 17.67 -6.42 -3.77
CA LYS A 208 18.55 -5.81 -2.76
C LYS A 208 17.83 -4.85 -1.80
N ASP A 209 16.71 -4.28 -2.26
CA ASP A 209 15.94 -3.29 -1.52
C ASP A 209 14.84 -3.96 -0.65
N VAL A 210 14.53 -5.26 -0.86
CA VAL A 210 13.64 -6.02 0.02
C VAL A 210 14.18 -6.00 1.45
N GLY A 211 13.35 -5.60 2.41
CA GLY A 211 13.73 -5.45 3.80
C GLY A 211 14.77 -4.34 4.08
N ALA A 212 14.93 -3.36 3.17
CA ALA A 212 15.76 -2.17 3.39
C ALA A 212 14.99 -1.12 4.21
N LEU A 213 14.78 -1.37 5.50
CA LEU A 213 13.86 -0.63 6.37
C LEU A 213 14.58 0.27 7.40
N ASP A 214 15.90 0.35 7.39
CA ASP A 214 16.68 1.10 8.40
C ASP A 214 16.31 2.59 8.46
N SER A 215 15.93 3.20 7.32
CA SER A 215 15.47 4.58 7.26
C SER A 215 14.18 4.80 8.06
N ILE A 216 13.29 3.79 8.06
CA ILE A 216 12.05 3.82 8.85
C ILE A 216 12.36 3.79 10.33
N GLY A 217 13.31 2.96 10.77
CA GLY A 217 13.72 2.88 12.16
C GLY A 217 14.18 4.24 12.71
N LYS A 218 15.04 4.93 11.95
CA LYS A 218 15.49 6.29 12.27
C LYS A 218 14.33 7.29 12.30
N PHE A 219 13.46 7.21 11.30
CA PHE A 219 12.30 8.11 11.18
C PHE A 219 11.33 7.97 12.36
N ILE A 220 11.08 6.74 12.83
CA ILE A 220 10.24 6.47 14.02
C ILE A 220 10.86 7.14 15.25
N GLU A 221 12.16 7.00 15.46
CA GLU A 221 12.87 7.56 16.62
C GLU A 221 12.92 9.09 16.57
N GLU A 222 13.29 9.67 15.43
CA GLU A 222 13.40 11.13 15.24
C GLU A 222 12.06 11.87 15.39
N ASN A 223 10.95 11.20 15.05
CA ASN A 223 9.61 11.79 15.08
C ASN A 223 8.76 11.32 16.27
N ASN A 224 9.33 10.55 17.19
CA ASN A 224 8.64 10.02 18.38
C ASN A 224 7.33 9.27 18.03
N ILE A 225 7.35 8.48 16.95
CA ILE A 225 6.20 7.65 16.58
C ILE A 225 6.06 6.52 17.61
N PRO A 226 4.86 6.34 18.23
CA PRO A 226 4.64 5.30 19.23
C PRO A 226 4.89 3.91 18.64
N LYS A 227 5.92 3.20 19.15
CA LYS A 227 6.37 1.91 18.61
C LYS A 227 5.29 0.82 18.70
N GLU A 228 4.46 0.88 19.73
CA GLU A 228 3.32 -0.02 19.93
C GLU A 228 2.24 0.08 18.85
N ARG A 229 2.25 1.16 18.07
CA ARG A 229 1.37 1.35 16.93
C ARG A 229 2.05 1.09 15.58
N VAL A 230 3.31 0.66 15.58
CA VAL A 230 4.03 0.28 14.36
C VAL A 230 4.07 -1.24 14.25
N PHE A 231 3.52 -1.76 13.18
CA PHE A 231 3.44 -3.19 12.90
C PHE A 231 4.55 -3.62 11.93
N GLY A 232 5.02 -4.86 12.09
CA GLY A 232 6.17 -5.38 11.37
C GLY A 232 7.52 -5.14 12.05
N ILE A 233 7.51 -4.69 13.32
CA ILE A 233 8.69 -4.47 14.14
C ILE A 233 8.59 -5.20 15.49
N ASP A 234 9.74 -5.57 16.06
CA ASP A 234 9.91 -6.02 17.45
C ASP A 234 8.88 -7.09 17.91
N GLY A 235 8.49 -8.00 17.01
CA GLY A 235 7.53 -9.06 17.32
C GLY A 235 6.06 -8.60 17.33
N ASN A 236 5.74 -7.46 16.76
CA ASN A 236 4.38 -6.94 16.57
C ASN A 236 3.89 -7.19 15.11
N PRO A 237 3.44 -8.42 14.78
CA PRO A 237 2.96 -8.73 13.42
C PRO A 237 1.61 -8.08 13.15
N PRO A 238 1.33 -7.64 11.91
CA PRO A 238 0.02 -7.12 11.56
C PRO A 238 -1.03 -8.22 11.44
N THR A 239 -2.29 -7.79 11.55
CA THR A 239 -3.45 -8.62 11.24
C THR A 239 -4.19 -8.01 10.05
N PHE A 240 -4.45 -8.80 9.03
CA PHE A 240 -5.16 -8.37 7.82
C PHE A 240 -6.61 -8.87 7.80
N LYS A 241 -7.47 -8.15 7.09
CA LYS A 241 -8.90 -8.43 7.01
C LYS A 241 -9.16 -9.74 6.25
N ASP A 242 -10.12 -10.54 6.72
CA ASP A 242 -10.66 -11.64 5.91
C ASP A 242 -11.53 -11.06 4.78
N LYS A 243 -11.15 -11.36 3.55
CA LYS A 243 -11.81 -10.86 2.33
C LYS A 243 -12.66 -11.92 1.63
N LYS A 244 -12.61 -13.17 2.06
CA LYS A 244 -13.27 -14.29 1.37
C LYS A 244 -14.76 -14.08 1.18
N ASN A 245 -15.42 -13.50 2.19
CA ASN A 245 -16.86 -13.24 2.18
C ASN A 245 -17.22 -11.77 1.91
N TRP A 246 -16.23 -10.94 1.58
CA TRP A 246 -16.48 -9.52 1.32
C TRP A 246 -17.35 -9.32 0.08
N GLY A 247 -18.34 -8.41 0.17
CA GLY A 247 -19.24 -8.07 -0.93
C GLY A 247 -20.26 -9.16 -1.32
N ILE A 248 -20.28 -10.29 -0.61
CA ILE A 248 -21.32 -11.31 -0.80
C ILE A 248 -22.51 -10.89 0.06
N GLN A 249 -23.60 -10.41 -0.60
CA GLN A 249 -24.88 -10.27 0.08
C GLN A 249 -25.39 -11.68 0.35
N ASN A 250 -25.59 -12.02 1.61
CA ASN A 250 -26.35 -13.20 1.99
C ASN A 250 -27.83 -12.88 1.70
N ASP A 251 -28.35 -13.46 0.61
CA ASP A 251 -29.78 -13.44 0.30
C ASP A 251 -30.59 -14.15 1.38
#